data_98e127e01b7eb3c5d4034728abbba9d6
#
_entry.id   98e127e01b7eb3c5d4034728abbba9d6
#
_cell.length_a   1.000
_cell.length_b   1.000
_cell.length_c   1.000
_cell.angle_alpha   90.00
_cell.angle_beta   90.00
_cell.angle_gamma   90.00
#
_symmetry.space_group_name_H-M   'P 1'
#
loop_
_entity.id
_entity.type
_entity.pdbx_description
1 polymer ?
#
loop_
_entity_poly.entity_id
_entity_poly.type
_entity_poly.pdbx_seq_one_letter_code
_entity_poly.pdbx_strand_id
1 'polypeptide(L)'
;MPTRLSVKSFRAFIPLFLLAVSLISPLRAEEKIAASSSPPAPSVHIDNFSFTPAEITIAPGATLTWTNGDDIPHTVVASNKAFRSKVMDTEQTFSFTFTKPGTYEYFCSLHPHMKGTVIVK
;
A
#
# COMPACT_ATOMS: atom_id res chain seq x y z
N MET A 1 67.74 33.52 60.75
CA MET A 1 67.24 32.14 60.72
C MET A 1 66.18 32.03 59.65
N PRO A 2 66.46 31.44 58.52
CA PRO A 2 65.43 31.35 57.51
C PRO A 2 64.60 30.13 57.78
N THR A 3 63.32 30.34 57.94
CA THR A 3 62.34 29.30 58.01
C THR A 3 62.05 28.77 56.63
N ARG A 4 62.29 27.52 56.40
CA ARG A 4 61.97 26.79 55.16
C ARG A 4 60.47 26.66 55.05
N LEU A 5 59.88 27.30 54.07
CA LEU A 5 58.52 27.02 53.62
C LEU A 5 58.56 25.80 52.73
N SER A 6 57.99 24.73 53.29
CA SER A 6 57.74 23.50 52.55
C SER A 6 56.54 23.71 51.61
N VAL A 7 56.85 23.82 50.36
CA VAL A 7 55.78 23.84 49.33
C VAL A 7 55.31 22.38 49.14
N LYS A 8 54.16 22.07 49.73
CA LYS A 8 53.50 20.83 49.45
C LYS A 8 52.91 20.94 48.06
N SER A 9 53.54 20.22 47.13
CA SER A 9 53.04 20.01 45.82
C SER A 9 51.68 19.31 45.88
N PHE A 10 50.61 20.05 45.65
CA PHE A 10 49.29 19.45 45.42
C PHE A 10 49.26 18.92 44.05
N ARG A 11 49.42 17.59 43.90
CA ARG A 11 49.09 16.91 42.69
C ARG A 11 47.58 16.85 42.61
N ALA A 12 47.02 17.71 41.84
CA ALA A 12 45.62 17.58 41.42
C ALA A 12 45.47 16.33 40.61
N PHE A 13 44.88 15.32 41.21
CA PHE A 13 44.33 14.21 40.48
C PHE A 13 43.09 14.72 39.74
N ILE A 14 43.20 14.91 38.45
CA ILE A 14 42.04 15.12 37.60
C ILE A 14 41.46 13.72 37.39
N PRO A 15 40.27 13.39 37.89
CA PRO A 15 39.64 12.17 37.48
C PRO A 15 39.31 12.33 36.01
N LEU A 16 39.94 11.52 35.21
CA LEU A 16 39.56 11.33 33.82
C LEU A 16 38.16 10.71 33.83
N PHE A 17 37.16 11.58 33.75
CA PHE A 17 35.83 11.15 33.44
C PHE A 17 35.83 10.63 32.03
N LEU A 18 35.95 9.32 31.92
CA LEU A 18 35.58 8.62 30.68
C LEU A 18 34.08 8.84 30.53
N LEU A 19 33.74 9.86 29.76
CA LEU A 19 32.40 9.96 29.21
C LEU A 19 32.24 8.75 28.30
N ALA A 20 31.61 7.70 28.83
CA ALA A 20 31.02 6.70 27.99
C ALA A 20 29.90 7.39 27.19
N VAL A 21 30.23 7.86 26.02
CA VAL A 21 29.25 8.24 25.04
C VAL A 21 28.57 6.94 24.66
N SER A 22 27.47 6.67 25.31
CA SER A 22 26.53 5.66 24.84
C SER A 22 26.08 6.13 23.46
N LEU A 23 26.67 5.60 22.45
CA LEU A 23 26.13 5.66 21.11
C LEU A 23 24.82 4.89 21.11
N ILE A 24 23.76 5.59 21.47
CA ILE A 24 22.42 5.13 21.21
C ILE A 24 22.26 5.24 19.70
N SER A 25 22.53 4.17 19.04
CA SER A 25 22.20 4.04 17.63
C SER A 25 20.69 4.16 17.50
N PRO A 26 20.20 5.08 16.72
CA PRO A 26 18.76 5.11 16.45
C PRO A 26 18.41 3.98 15.49
N LEU A 27 18.05 2.86 16.06
CA LEU A 27 17.42 1.75 15.33
C LEU A 27 15.99 2.12 14.94
N ARG A 28 15.82 3.17 14.19
CA ARG A 28 14.46 3.64 13.85
C ARG A 28 14.09 3.53 12.39
N ALA A 29 15.03 3.20 11.55
CA ALA A 29 14.78 3.19 10.12
C ALA A 29 14.12 1.90 9.63
N GLU A 30 14.16 0.83 10.41
CA GLU A 30 13.70 -0.50 9.95
C GLU A 30 12.23 -0.77 10.18
N GLU A 31 11.59 -0.09 11.10
CA GLU A 31 10.16 -0.31 11.38
C GLU A 31 9.23 0.19 10.28
N LYS A 32 9.66 1.12 9.46
CA LYS A 32 8.84 1.65 8.36
C LYS A 32 8.71 0.70 7.17
N ILE A 33 9.61 -0.23 7.01
CA ILE A 33 9.63 -1.15 5.87
C ILE A 33 8.69 -2.33 6.11
N ALA A 34 8.50 -2.74 7.35
CA ALA A 34 7.60 -3.82 7.71
C ALA A 34 6.11 -3.46 7.59
N ALA A 35 5.77 -2.16 7.61
CA ALA A 35 4.38 -1.70 7.54
C ALA A 35 3.82 -1.62 6.12
N SER A 36 4.64 -1.80 5.07
CA SER A 36 4.21 -1.67 3.68
C SER A 36 3.92 -3.00 2.98
N SER A 37 3.85 -4.10 3.72
CA SER A 37 3.56 -5.44 3.18
C SER A 37 2.06 -5.76 3.13
N SER A 38 1.21 -4.76 2.93
CA SER A 38 -0.20 -5.01 2.62
C SER A 38 -0.29 -5.71 1.26
N PRO A 39 -1.13 -6.76 1.13
CA PRO A 39 -1.39 -7.35 -0.18
C PRO A 39 -1.83 -6.27 -1.17
N PRO A 40 -1.45 -6.38 -2.44
CA PRO A 40 -1.92 -5.43 -3.44
C PRO A 40 -3.44 -5.43 -3.49
N ALA A 41 -4.04 -4.24 -3.66
CA ALA A 41 -5.48 -4.12 -3.81
C ALA A 41 -5.95 -4.91 -5.05
N PRO A 42 -7.11 -5.57 -4.97
CA PRO A 42 -7.63 -6.32 -6.11
C PRO A 42 -7.89 -5.43 -7.31
N SER A 43 -7.51 -5.89 -8.48
CA SER A 43 -7.67 -5.14 -9.72
C SER A 43 -7.99 -6.05 -10.90
N VAL A 44 -8.69 -5.48 -11.86
CA VAL A 44 -8.99 -6.09 -13.17
C VAL A 44 -8.51 -5.15 -14.25
N HIS A 45 -7.77 -5.67 -15.20
CA HIS A 45 -7.37 -4.92 -16.39
C HIS A 45 -8.31 -5.23 -17.55
N ILE A 46 -8.60 -4.22 -18.33
CA ILE A 46 -9.28 -4.34 -19.61
C ILE A 46 -8.21 -4.21 -20.68
N ASP A 47 -8.02 -5.25 -21.44
CA ASP A 47 -7.03 -5.30 -22.51
C ASP A 47 -7.52 -6.25 -23.61
N ASN A 48 -7.34 -5.84 -24.86
CA ASN A 48 -7.73 -6.63 -26.02
C ASN A 48 -9.18 -7.16 -25.91
N PHE A 49 -10.13 -6.28 -25.58
CA PHE A 49 -11.56 -6.60 -25.43
C PHE A 49 -11.85 -7.70 -24.39
N SER A 50 -11.05 -7.78 -23.36
CA SER A 50 -11.20 -8.79 -22.31
C SER A 50 -10.98 -8.20 -20.93
N PHE A 51 -11.67 -8.75 -19.94
CA PHE A 51 -11.39 -8.50 -18.54
C PHE A 51 -10.37 -9.53 -18.05
N THR A 52 -9.28 -9.07 -17.44
CA THR A 52 -8.20 -9.92 -16.93
C THR A 52 -7.90 -9.61 -15.47
N PRO A 53 -8.07 -10.55 -14.54
CA PRO A 53 -8.65 -11.86 -14.73
C PRO A 53 -10.15 -11.80 -15.05
N ALA A 54 -10.66 -12.78 -15.77
CA ALA A 54 -12.09 -12.83 -16.09
C ALA A 54 -12.95 -13.19 -14.88
N GLU A 55 -12.39 -13.89 -13.91
CA GLU A 55 -13.01 -14.18 -12.63
C GLU A 55 -12.04 -13.81 -11.50
N ILE A 56 -12.54 -13.10 -10.49
CA ILE A 56 -11.77 -12.73 -9.32
C ILE A 56 -12.59 -12.96 -8.05
N THR A 57 -11.92 -13.51 -7.02
CA THR A 57 -12.52 -13.69 -5.69
C THR A 57 -11.93 -12.66 -4.74
N ILE A 58 -12.80 -11.93 -4.05
CA ILE A 58 -12.42 -10.91 -3.08
C ILE A 58 -13.20 -11.09 -1.77
N ALA A 59 -12.67 -10.52 -0.69
CA ALA A 59 -13.34 -10.52 0.60
C ALA A 59 -14.45 -9.46 0.66
N PRO A 60 -15.52 -9.68 1.45
CA PRO A 60 -16.50 -8.62 1.73
C PRO A 60 -15.83 -7.38 2.32
N GLY A 61 -16.22 -6.21 1.84
CA GLY A 61 -15.63 -4.92 2.20
C GLY A 61 -14.45 -4.50 1.32
N ALA A 62 -13.96 -5.37 0.44
CA ALA A 62 -12.87 -5.03 -0.47
C ALA A 62 -13.34 -4.10 -1.60
N THR A 63 -12.46 -3.25 -2.05
CA THR A 63 -12.65 -2.38 -3.21
C THR A 63 -11.91 -2.96 -4.41
N LEU A 64 -12.63 -3.21 -5.49
CA LEU A 64 -12.07 -3.67 -6.76
C LEU A 64 -11.96 -2.51 -7.72
N THR A 65 -10.84 -2.41 -8.41
CA THR A 65 -10.58 -1.37 -9.40
C THR A 65 -10.41 -1.99 -10.78
N TRP A 66 -11.13 -1.47 -11.77
CA TRP A 66 -10.94 -1.78 -13.20
C TRP A 66 -10.17 -0.67 -13.86
N THR A 67 -9.22 -1.02 -14.71
CA THR A 67 -8.43 -0.07 -15.50
C THR A 67 -8.57 -0.42 -16.98
N ASN A 68 -8.93 0.56 -17.78
CA ASN A 68 -8.98 0.37 -19.24
C ASN A 68 -7.59 0.53 -19.84
N GLY A 69 -6.97 -0.56 -20.27
CA GLY A 69 -5.69 -0.57 -20.98
C GLY A 69 -5.82 -0.55 -22.50
N ASP A 70 -7.04 -0.63 -23.03
CA ASP A 70 -7.29 -0.54 -24.48
C ASP A 70 -7.27 0.91 -24.97
N ASP A 71 -7.05 1.09 -26.23
CA ASP A 71 -7.11 2.39 -26.93
C ASP A 71 -8.52 2.77 -27.39
N ILE A 72 -9.53 2.01 -26.95
CA ILE A 72 -10.95 2.25 -27.20
C ILE A 72 -11.73 2.29 -25.90
N PRO A 73 -12.91 2.98 -25.87
CA PRO A 73 -13.71 3.07 -24.66
C PRO A 73 -14.34 1.74 -24.24
N HIS A 74 -14.46 1.53 -22.94
CA HIS A 74 -15.16 0.40 -22.33
C HIS A 74 -16.00 0.86 -21.14
N THR A 75 -16.92 0.01 -20.70
CA THR A 75 -17.70 0.17 -19.48
C THR A 75 -17.67 -1.08 -18.63
N VAL A 76 -18.04 -0.94 -17.38
CA VAL A 76 -18.21 -2.06 -16.43
C VAL A 76 -19.62 -1.97 -15.86
N VAL A 77 -20.47 -2.94 -16.17
CA VAL A 77 -21.88 -2.93 -15.81
C VAL A 77 -22.28 -4.25 -15.18
N ALA A 78 -22.73 -4.24 -13.93
CA ALA A 78 -23.22 -5.43 -13.27
C ALA A 78 -24.58 -5.86 -13.85
N SER A 79 -24.73 -7.15 -14.13
CA SER A 79 -25.97 -7.71 -14.65
C SER A 79 -27.14 -7.54 -13.67
N ASN A 80 -26.86 -7.56 -12.36
CA ASN A 80 -27.86 -7.34 -11.31
C ASN A 80 -28.05 -5.85 -10.94
N LYS A 81 -27.42 -4.94 -11.68
CA LYS A 81 -27.47 -3.48 -11.45
C LYS A 81 -26.78 -3.00 -10.17
N ALA A 82 -25.97 -3.84 -9.51
CA ALA A 82 -25.26 -3.45 -8.29
C ALA A 82 -24.26 -2.32 -8.52
N PHE A 83 -23.66 -2.24 -9.69
CA PHE A 83 -22.72 -1.19 -10.07
C PHE A 83 -22.76 -0.91 -11.57
N ARG A 84 -22.35 0.29 -11.92
CA ARG A 84 -22.22 0.73 -13.30
C ARG A 84 -21.18 1.83 -13.41
N SER A 85 -20.18 1.63 -14.26
CA SER A 85 -19.20 2.67 -14.55
C SER A 85 -19.76 3.69 -15.56
N LYS A 86 -19.13 4.85 -15.63
CA LYS A 86 -19.16 5.70 -16.81
C LYS A 86 -18.34 5.03 -17.93
N VAL A 87 -18.43 5.58 -19.12
CA VAL A 87 -17.50 5.22 -20.19
C VAL A 87 -16.08 5.58 -19.76
N MET A 88 -15.19 4.63 -19.85
CA MET A 88 -13.77 4.78 -19.53
C MET A 88 -12.95 4.83 -20.81
N ASP A 89 -12.28 5.94 -21.03
CA ASP A 89 -11.25 6.04 -22.07
C ASP A 89 -9.95 5.35 -21.60
N THR A 90 -8.96 5.31 -22.47
CA THR A 90 -7.65 4.70 -22.17
C THR A 90 -7.08 5.22 -20.87
N GLU A 91 -6.56 4.33 -20.03
CA GLU A 91 -5.98 4.58 -18.70
C GLU A 91 -6.97 5.07 -17.64
N GLN A 92 -8.25 5.22 -17.95
CA GLN A 92 -9.26 5.55 -16.94
C GLN A 92 -9.63 4.34 -16.09
N THR A 93 -10.07 4.60 -14.87
CA THR A 93 -10.39 3.58 -13.88
C THR A 93 -11.80 3.74 -13.34
N PHE A 94 -12.34 2.63 -12.85
CA PHE A 94 -13.58 2.57 -12.09
C PHE A 94 -13.35 1.67 -10.87
N SER A 95 -13.87 2.07 -9.72
CA SER A 95 -13.77 1.30 -8.47
C SER A 95 -15.13 1.12 -7.84
N PHE A 96 -15.32 -0.05 -7.24
CA PHE A 96 -16.54 -0.37 -6.47
C PHE A 96 -16.19 -1.19 -5.23
N THR A 97 -16.82 -0.87 -4.10
CA THR A 97 -16.65 -1.59 -2.84
C THR A 97 -17.76 -2.62 -2.67
N PHE A 98 -17.40 -3.89 -2.54
CA PHE A 98 -18.32 -5.01 -2.41
C PHE A 98 -18.54 -5.32 -0.93
N THR A 99 -19.71 -4.98 -0.38
CA THR A 99 -20.03 -5.22 1.02
C THR A 99 -20.80 -6.53 1.23
N LYS A 100 -21.54 -6.99 0.24
CA LYS A 100 -22.37 -8.20 0.34
C LYS A 100 -21.72 -9.38 -0.33
N PRO A 101 -21.58 -10.52 0.34
CA PRO A 101 -21.18 -11.78 -0.30
C PRO A 101 -22.11 -12.15 -1.44
N GLY A 102 -21.56 -12.77 -2.46
CA GLY A 102 -22.32 -13.23 -3.61
C GLY A 102 -21.47 -13.29 -4.88
N THR A 103 -22.11 -13.68 -5.95
CA THR A 103 -21.51 -13.73 -7.28
C THR A 103 -22.08 -12.61 -8.14
N TYR A 104 -21.20 -11.78 -8.68
CA TYR A 104 -21.55 -10.61 -9.47
C TYR A 104 -21.03 -10.79 -10.89
N GLU A 105 -21.92 -11.09 -11.81
CA GLU A 105 -21.60 -11.08 -13.23
C GLU A 105 -21.64 -9.65 -13.77
N TYR A 106 -20.71 -9.31 -14.63
CA TYR A 106 -20.66 -8.00 -15.25
C TYR A 106 -20.22 -8.10 -16.71
N PHE A 107 -20.42 -7.03 -17.45
CA PHE A 107 -20.14 -6.96 -18.89
C PHE A 107 -19.81 -5.53 -19.29
N CYS A 108 -19.27 -5.37 -20.50
CA CYS A 108 -19.12 -4.08 -21.15
C CYS A 108 -20.37 -3.77 -21.99
N SER A 109 -21.04 -2.65 -21.70
CA SER A 109 -22.25 -2.29 -22.45
C SER A 109 -22.00 -1.89 -23.90
N LEU A 110 -20.78 -1.50 -24.22
CA LEU A 110 -20.34 -1.18 -25.59
C LEU A 110 -19.93 -2.42 -26.40
N HIS A 111 -19.50 -3.46 -25.71
CA HIS A 111 -19.03 -4.72 -26.27
C HIS A 111 -19.58 -5.89 -25.43
N PRO A 112 -20.86 -6.27 -25.62
CA PRO A 112 -21.55 -7.20 -24.69
C PRO A 112 -20.95 -8.60 -24.59
N HIS A 113 -20.06 -8.98 -25.49
CA HIS A 113 -19.32 -10.25 -25.41
C HIS A 113 -18.23 -10.23 -24.34
N MET A 114 -17.78 -9.04 -23.91
CA MET A 114 -16.85 -8.89 -22.82
C MET A 114 -17.58 -9.11 -21.50
N LYS A 115 -17.24 -10.19 -20.81
CA LYS A 115 -17.87 -10.58 -19.54
C LYS A 115 -16.84 -10.93 -18.51
N GLY A 116 -17.18 -10.65 -17.26
CA GLY A 116 -16.38 -11.01 -16.10
C GLY A 116 -17.25 -11.38 -14.91
N THR A 117 -16.62 -11.91 -13.87
CA THR A 117 -17.30 -12.34 -12.66
C THR A 117 -16.48 -11.95 -11.43
N VAL A 118 -17.15 -11.38 -10.43
CA VAL A 118 -16.59 -11.13 -9.11
C VAL A 118 -17.27 -12.03 -8.11
N ILE A 119 -16.49 -12.81 -7.39
CA ILE A 119 -16.97 -13.67 -6.29
C ILE A 119 -16.57 -13.01 -4.98
N VAL A 120 -17.54 -12.70 -4.13
CA VAL A 120 -17.34 -12.07 -2.83
C VAL A 120 -17.65 -13.09 -1.75
N LYS A 121 -16.64 -13.56 -1.02
CA LYS A 121 -16.77 -14.55 0.05
C LYS A 121 -15.66 -14.51 1.10
#